data_27f14bf7c08f89256d6c8ba1de0c9d05
#
_entry.id   27f14bf7c08f89256d6c8ba1de0c9d05
#
_cell.length_a   1.000
_cell.length_b   1.000
_cell.length_c   1.000
_cell.angle_alpha   90.00
_cell.angle_beta   90.00
_cell.angle_gamma   90.00
#
_symmetry.space_group_name_H-M   'P 1'
#
loop_
_entity.id
_entity.type
_entity.pdbx_description
1 polymer ?
#
loop_
_entity_poly.entity_id
_entity_poly.type
_entity_poly.pdbx_seq_one_letter_code
_entity_poly.pdbx_strand_id
1 'polypeptide(L)'
;MNILYAASEAVPFCKTGGLADVAGSLPPALAEQGARTAVILPLYQRVKEQFGGQLTFRCFDYVDLAWRHAYCGLFSLEKDGVTWYFLDNEQYFGRPALYGYMDDGERFGFFSRAVVKMLDHLDFWPDVIHCNDWQTALIPIYLKDDGVREDRYRSIRTVLTIHNIEYQGRYGAECMGDLFGLDRGWADDGTLMMDGDVNLLKGAILCADAVNAVSPTYAQELKNPYFAHRMEGILTQCGYKLSGVLNGIDMKLYDPAADPRIAANYSLKDLSGKAADKAALQKQLGLNPEPDTPIVAMVSRLVSHKGLDLLREVMGDIMELPVQFVVLGSGDAGYEDFFHWSAEQYPGRMAVSLGYNEALSMAIYAGADLFLMPSRSEPCGLSQMIAMRYGTVPIVRETGGLKD
;
A
#
# COMPACT_ATOMS: atom_id res chain seq x y z
N MET A 1 -6.80 10.58 -22.30
CA MET A 1 -6.84 9.18 -21.81
C MET A 1 -7.65 9.14 -20.53
N ASN A 2 -8.60 8.22 -20.46
CA ASN A 2 -9.47 8.02 -19.29
C ASN A 2 -8.92 6.85 -18.46
N ILE A 3 -8.60 7.11 -17.19
CA ILE A 3 -8.00 6.12 -16.29
C ILE A 3 -8.94 5.89 -15.11
N LEU A 4 -9.34 4.64 -14.89
CA LEU A 4 -10.00 4.21 -13.68
C LEU A 4 -8.98 3.48 -12.79
N TYR A 5 -8.65 4.06 -11.65
CA TYR A 5 -7.72 3.49 -10.68
C TYR A 5 -8.50 2.70 -9.63
N ALA A 6 -8.40 1.38 -9.67
CA ALA A 6 -9.08 0.49 -8.74
C ALA A 6 -8.13 0.07 -7.61
N ALA A 7 -8.52 0.33 -6.38
CA ALA A 7 -7.73 0.00 -5.20
C ALA A 7 -8.60 -0.42 -4.02
N SER A 8 -8.01 -1.11 -3.07
CA SER A 8 -8.70 -1.52 -1.85
C SER A 8 -8.57 -0.51 -0.71
N GLU A 9 -7.64 0.43 -0.82
CA GLU A 9 -7.45 1.52 0.13
C GLU A 9 -6.83 2.74 -0.56
N ALA A 10 -7.09 3.94 -0.04
CA ALA A 10 -6.47 5.19 -0.47
C ALA A 10 -6.57 6.26 0.61
N VAL A 11 -5.52 7.05 0.83
CA VAL A 11 -5.60 8.27 1.63
C VAL A 11 -6.41 9.33 0.87
N PRO A 12 -7.17 10.21 1.57
CA PRO A 12 -7.32 10.29 3.03
C PRO A 12 -8.42 9.38 3.61
N PHE A 13 -9.05 8.54 2.81
CA PHE A 13 -10.27 7.79 3.16
C PHE A 13 -9.97 6.61 4.09
N CYS A 14 -9.02 5.78 3.73
CA CYS A 14 -8.62 4.62 4.54
C CYS A 14 -7.18 4.21 4.22
N LYS A 15 -6.47 3.69 5.24
CA LYS A 15 -5.06 3.30 5.11
C LYS A 15 -4.71 2.18 6.06
N THR A 16 -3.97 1.20 5.55
CA THR A 16 -3.26 0.19 6.33
C THR A 16 -1.78 0.09 5.93
N GLY A 17 -1.44 0.49 4.70
CA GLY A 17 -0.09 0.37 4.16
C GLY A 17 0.26 1.42 3.10
N GLY A 18 1.38 1.20 2.41
CA GLY A 18 1.88 2.12 1.39
C GLY A 18 1.01 2.19 0.13
N LEU A 19 0.19 1.15 -0.15
CA LEU A 19 -0.79 1.20 -1.24
C LEU A 19 -1.70 2.42 -1.11
N ALA A 20 -2.17 2.71 0.11
CA ALA A 20 -3.07 3.85 0.34
C ALA A 20 -2.41 5.20 -0.01
N ASP A 21 -1.13 5.37 0.32
CA ASP A 21 -0.39 6.59 -0.03
C ASP A 21 -0.29 6.76 -1.56
N VAL A 22 0.05 5.68 -2.26
CA VAL A 22 0.15 5.69 -3.74
C VAL A 22 -1.21 5.93 -4.38
N ALA A 23 -2.26 5.23 -3.92
CA ALA A 23 -3.62 5.39 -4.43
C ALA A 23 -4.22 6.78 -4.14
N GLY A 24 -3.73 7.46 -3.09
CA GLY A 24 -4.11 8.83 -2.77
C GLY A 24 -3.36 9.88 -3.60
N SER A 25 -2.13 9.60 -4.03
CA SER A 25 -1.23 10.59 -4.62
C SER A 25 -1.08 10.45 -6.14
N LEU A 26 -1.02 9.23 -6.67
CA LEU A 26 -0.81 8.98 -8.09
C LEU A 26 -1.98 9.46 -8.98
N PRO A 27 -3.26 9.19 -8.65
CA PRO A 27 -4.37 9.65 -9.50
C PRO A 27 -4.42 11.17 -9.65
N PRO A 28 -4.28 12.01 -8.60
CA PRO A 28 -4.16 13.45 -8.75
C PRO A 28 -2.98 13.88 -9.62
N ALA A 29 -1.81 13.24 -9.46
CA ALA A 29 -0.64 13.55 -10.27
C ALA A 29 -0.86 13.21 -11.77
N LEU A 30 -1.56 12.12 -12.08
CA LEU A 30 -1.94 11.77 -13.45
C LEU A 30 -2.94 12.79 -14.03
N ALA A 31 -3.87 13.29 -13.20
CA ALA A 31 -4.80 14.34 -13.61
C ALA A 31 -4.06 15.67 -13.90
N GLU A 32 -3.06 16.04 -13.10
CA GLU A 32 -2.18 17.19 -13.37
C GLU A 32 -1.41 17.04 -14.71
N GLN A 33 -1.13 15.80 -15.16
CA GLN A 33 -0.53 15.51 -16.46
C GLN A 33 -1.54 15.42 -17.61
N GLY A 34 -2.82 15.77 -17.38
CA GLY A 34 -3.86 15.84 -18.39
C GLY A 34 -4.64 14.55 -18.65
N ALA A 35 -4.48 13.51 -17.83
CA ALA A 35 -5.36 12.36 -17.86
C ALA A 35 -6.69 12.67 -17.16
N ARG A 36 -7.82 12.20 -17.69
CA ARG A 36 -9.06 12.16 -16.93
C ARG A 36 -9.02 10.95 -16.01
N THR A 37 -8.85 11.19 -14.73
CA THR A 37 -8.60 10.12 -13.75
C THR A 37 -9.74 10.04 -12.75
N ALA A 38 -10.21 8.83 -12.47
CA ALA A 38 -11.09 8.52 -11.37
C ALA A 38 -10.52 7.36 -10.55
N VAL A 39 -10.88 7.31 -9.27
CA VAL A 39 -10.53 6.21 -8.36
C VAL A 39 -11.81 5.49 -7.95
N ILE A 40 -11.74 4.16 -7.82
CA ILE A 40 -12.85 3.36 -7.32
C ILE A 40 -12.40 2.49 -6.15
N LEU A 41 -13.12 2.61 -5.03
CA LEU A 41 -12.81 2.00 -3.73
C LEU A 41 -14.04 1.29 -3.15
N PRO A 42 -13.85 0.31 -2.25
CA PRO A 42 -14.94 -0.13 -1.38
C PRO A 42 -15.38 1.00 -0.43
N LEU A 43 -16.68 1.13 -0.19
CA LEU A 43 -17.22 2.06 0.80
C LEU A 43 -17.18 1.45 2.20
N TYR A 44 -16.03 1.51 2.84
CA TYR A 44 -15.85 0.99 4.20
C TYR A 44 -16.61 1.81 5.24
N GLN A 45 -16.93 1.18 6.38
CA GLN A 45 -17.62 1.82 7.51
C GLN A 45 -16.94 3.13 7.91
N ARG A 46 -15.62 3.12 8.10
CA ARG A 46 -14.86 4.34 8.49
C ARG A 46 -14.95 5.48 7.47
N VAL A 47 -15.08 5.16 6.18
CA VAL A 47 -15.28 6.17 5.13
C VAL A 47 -16.66 6.80 5.25
N LYS A 48 -17.71 6.00 5.50
CA LYS A 48 -19.06 6.49 5.78
C LYS A 48 -19.08 7.40 7.01
N GLU A 49 -18.40 7.03 8.08
CA GLU A 49 -18.35 7.79 9.34
C GLU A 49 -17.64 9.14 9.16
N GLN A 50 -16.53 9.18 8.42
CA GLN A 50 -15.71 10.38 8.27
C GLN A 50 -16.14 11.28 7.13
N PHE A 51 -16.60 10.72 6.02
CA PHE A 51 -16.89 11.44 4.78
C PHE A 51 -18.34 11.34 4.32
N GLY A 52 -19.22 10.61 5.03
CA GLY A 52 -20.59 10.33 4.60
C GLY A 52 -21.39 11.58 4.23
N GLY A 53 -21.21 12.70 4.96
CA GLY A 53 -21.84 13.97 4.65
C GLY A 53 -21.35 14.66 3.38
N GLN A 54 -20.24 14.21 2.80
CA GLN A 54 -19.65 14.74 1.56
C GLN A 54 -19.92 13.82 0.36
N LEU A 55 -20.36 12.57 0.61
CA LEU A 55 -20.64 11.60 -0.43
C LEU A 55 -21.95 11.90 -1.14
N THR A 56 -21.93 11.86 -2.46
CA THR A 56 -23.13 11.96 -3.30
C THR A 56 -23.53 10.57 -3.77
N PHE A 57 -24.74 10.12 -3.41
CA PHE A 57 -25.31 8.89 -3.96
C PHE A 57 -25.63 9.10 -5.45
N ARG A 58 -25.16 8.17 -6.30
CA ARG A 58 -25.36 8.22 -7.76
C ARG A 58 -26.47 7.31 -8.22
N CYS A 59 -26.33 6.02 -7.91
CA CYS A 59 -27.27 4.96 -8.27
C CYS A 59 -26.99 3.69 -7.47
N PHE A 60 -27.75 2.66 -7.71
CA PHE A 60 -27.44 1.29 -7.30
C PHE A 60 -27.75 0.32 -8.43
N ASP A 61 -27.15 -0.85 -8.38
CA ASP A 61 -27.45 -2.00 -9.21
C ASP A 61 -27.23 -3.29 -8.37
N TYR A 62 -27.56 -4.42 -8.93
CA TYR A 62 -27.25 -5.72 -8.35
C TYR A 62 -26.09 -6.38 -9.09
N VAL A 63 -25.20 -6.97 -8.33
CA VAL A 63 -24.00 -7.66 -8.84
C VAL A 63 -24.20 -9.16 -8.65
N ASP A 64 -24.17 -9.86 -9.77
CA ASP A 64 -24.17 -11.32 -9.77
C ASP A 64 -22.74 -11.83 -9.59
N LEU A 65 -22.53 -12.59 -8.50
CA LEU A 65 -21.27 -13.25 -8.19
C LEU A 65 -21.55 -14.73 -7.87
N ALA A 66 -21.30 -15.62 -8.82
CA ALA A 66 -21.72 -17.00 -8.76
C ALA A 66 -23.26 -17.08 -8.58
N TRP A 67 -23.73 -17.70 -7.49
CA TRP A 67 -25.14 -17.78 -7.13
C TRP A 67 -25.68 -16.58 -6.33
N ARG A 68 -24.78 -15.67 -5.95
CA ARG A 68 -25.14 -14.48 -5.15
C ARG A 68 -25.65 -13.38 -6.05
N HIS A 69 -26.71 -12.70 -5.57
CA HIS A 69 -27.29 -11.50 -6.21
C HIS A 69 -27.26 -10.38 -5.17
N ALA A 70 -26.18 -9.61 -5.14
CA ALA A 70 -25.88 -8.68 -4.05
C ALA A 70 -26.05 -7.22 -4.48
N TYR A 71 -26.66 -6.42 -3.61
CA TYR A 71 -26.77 -4.98 -3.78
C TYR A 71 -25.40 -4.33 -3.90
N CYS A 72 -25.30 -3.33 -4.78
CA CYS A 72 -24.12 -2.46 -4.92
C CYS A 72 -24.58 -1.02 -5.13
N GLY A 73 -24.36 -0.17 -4.14
CA GLY A 73 -24.56 1.28 -4.28
C GLY A 73 -23.31 1.95 -4.83
N LEU A 74 -23.49 2.95 -5.68
CA LEU A 74 -22.43 3.83 -6.20
C LEU A 74 -22.54 5.20 -5.56
N PHE A 75 -21.50 5.62 -4.88
CA PHE A 75 -21.33 6.96 -4.33
C PHE A 75 -20.13 7.65 -4.99
N SER A 76 -20.12 8.97 -4.99
CA SER A 76 -18.97 9.75 -5.49
C SER A 76 -18.65 10.95 -4.62
N LEU A 77 -17.39 11.40 -4.72
CA LEU A 77 -16.84 12.62 -4.13
C LEU A 77 -15.82 13.20 -5.09
N GLU A 78 -15.88 14.52 -5.34
CA GLU A 78 -14.84 15.22 -6.09
C GLU A 78 -13.78 15.77 -5.14
N LYS A 79 -12.52 15.40 -5.37
CA LYS A 79 -11.41 15.87 -4.55
C LYS A 79 -10.10 15.88 -5.35
N ASP A 80 -9.34 16.98 -5.24
CA ASP A 80 -8.01 17.14 -5.86
C ASP A 80 -8.00 16.89 -7.38
N GLY A 81 -9.08 17.30 -8.08
CA GLY A 81 -9.23 17.13 -9.53
C GLY A 81 -9.53 15.69 -9.98
N VAL A 82 -9.88 14.81 -9.06
CA VAL A 82 -10.19 13.40 -9.28
C VAL A 82 -11.60 13.10 -8.79
N THR A 83 -12.36 12.32 -9.57
CA THR A 83 -13.62 11.74 -9.12
C THR A 83 -13.34 10.45 -8.34
N TRP A 84 -13.74 10.43 -7.08
CA TRP A 84 -13.63 9.27 -6.21
C TRP A 84 -14.97 8.56 -6.17
N TYR A 85 -15.01 7.33 -6.67
CA TYR A 85 -16.16 6.44 -6.60
C TYR A 85 -16.02 5.46 -5.44
N PHE A 86 -17.14 5.17 -4.78
CA PHE A 86 -17.21 4.23 -3.68
C PHE A 86 -18.33 3.22 -3.92
N LEU A 87 -17.97 1.94 -3.85
CA LEU A 87 -18.92 0.83 -4.00
C LEU A 87 -19.42 0.37 -2.63
N ASP A 88 -20.71 0.56 -2.41
CA ASP A 88 -21.39 0.28 -1.16
C ASP A 88 -22.01 -1.12 -1.15
N ASN A 89 -21.62 -1.90 -0.17
CA ASN A 89 -22.31 -3.09 0.29
C ASN A 89 -22.05 -3.26 1.78
N GLU A 90 -23.09 -3.10 2.59
CA GLU A 90 -22.98 -3.09 4.05
C GLU A 90 -22.44 -4.42 4.61
N GLN A 91 -22.87 -5.55 4.01
CA GLN A 91 -22.43 -6.89 4.43
C GLN A 91 -20.92 -7.06 4.27
N TYR A 92 -20.35 -6.57 3.16
CA TYR A 92 -18.94 -6.76 2.82
C TYR A 92 -18.04 -5.67 3.39
N PHE A 93 -18.50 -4.41 3.41
CA PHE A 93 -17.63 -3.27 3.71
C PHE A 93 -18.03 -2.45 4.94
N GLY A 94 -19.23 -2.68 5.51
CA GLY A 94 -19.68 -2.08 6.76
C GLY A 94 -19.01 -2.71 7.99
N ARG A 95 -17.68 -2.81 7.97
CA ARG A 95 -16.89 -3.51 9.00
C ARG A 95 -15.73 -2.65 9.50
N PRO A 96 -15.27 -2.85 10.77
CA PRO A 96 -14.22 -2.03 11.39
C PRO A 96 -12.86 -2.10 10.68
N ALA A 97 -12.43 -3.30 10.26
CA ALA A 97 -11.14 -3.50 9.58
C ALA A 97 -11.32 -3.58 8.06
N LEU A 98 -10.27 -3.18 7.32
CA LEU A 98 -10.27 -3.28 5.87
C LEU A 98 -10.06 -4.72 5.39
N TYR A 99 -9.20 -5.46 6.08
CA TYR A 99 -8.73 -6.81 5.74
C TYR A 99 -8.73 -7.72 6.97
N GLY A 100 -8.45 -9.02 6.73
CA GLY A 100 -8.25 -10.02 7.77
C GLY A 100 -9.50 -10.79 8.14
N TYR A 101 -10.52 -10.76 7.31
CA TYR A 101 -11.73 -11.57 7.47
C TYR A 101 -11.62 -12.86 6.68
N MET A 102 -12.24 -13.94 7.21
CA MET A 102 -12.25 -15.25 6.55
C MET A 102 -12.90 -15.20 5.16
N ASP A 103 -13.80 -14.25 4.94
CA ASP A 103 -14.52 -14.04 3.69
C ASP A 103 -13.90 -12.97 2.79
N ASP A 104 -12.64 -12.59 3.00
CA ASP A 104 -11.95 -11.60 2.16
C ASP A 104 -11.93 -11.98 0.68
N GLY A 105 -11.89 -13.29 0.34
CA GLY A 105 -12.02 -13.76 -1.03
C GLY A 105 -13.34 -13.36 -1.68
N GLU A 106 -14.45 -13.58 -0.98
CA GLU A 106 -15.78 -13.19 -1.44
C GLU A 106 -15.94 -11.67 -1.51
N ARG A 107 -15.46 -10.94 -0.49
CA ARG A 107 -15.52 -9.48 -0.41
C ARG A 107 -14.83 -8.82 -1.60
N PHE A 108 -13.60 -9.22 -1.90
CA PHE A 108 -12.82 -8.63 -3.00
C PHE A 108 -13.16 -9.24 -4.35
N GLY A 109 -13.73 -10.46 -4.38
CA GLY A 109 -14.42 -11.03 -5.53
C GLY A 109 -15.62 -10.17 -5.93
N PHE A 110 -16.49 -9.85 -4.96
CA PHE A 110 -17.59 -8.92 -5.14
C PHE A 110 -17.10 -7.53 -5.59
N PHE A 111 -16.10 -6.95 -4.92
CA PHE A 111 -15.56 -5.65 -5.30
C PHE A 111 -15.11 -5.62 -6.77
N SER A 112 -14.30 -6.59 -7.17
CA SER A 112 -13.80 -6.68 -8.55
C SER A 112 -14.92 -6.86 -9.56
N ARG A 113 -15.94 -7.69 -9.26
CA ARG A 113 -17.10 -7.87 -10.13
C ARG A 113 -17.96 -6.61 -10.21
N ALA A 114 -18.15 -5.95 -9.06
CA ALA A 114 -18.87 -4.69 -8.96
C ALA A 114 -18.20 -3.56 -9.76
N VAL A 115 -16.86 -3.47 -9.75
CA VAL A 115 -16.13 -2.50 -10.59
C VAL A 115 -16.49 -2.69 -12.06
N VAL A 116 -16.46 -3.91 -12.59
CA VAL A 116 -16.81 -4.18 -13.99
C VAL A 116 -18.27 -3.87 -14.28
N LYS A 117 -19.19 -4.31 -13.40
CA LYS A 117 -20.63 -4.08 -13.54
C LYS A 117 -21.00 -2.59 -13.54
N MET A 118 -20.32 -1.80 -12.69
CA MET A 118 -20.62 -0.38 -12.51
C MET A 118 -20.01 0.54 -13.57
N LEU A 119 -19.22 0.03 -14.53
CA LEU A 119 -18.64 0.85 -15.61
C LEU A 119 -19.69 1.64 -16.38
N ASP A 120 -20.88 1.09 -16.59
CA ASP A 120 -21.99 1.75 -17.29
C ASP A 120 -22.59 2.95 -16.51
N HIS A 121 -22.32 3.01 -15.21
CA HIS A 121 -22.84 4.06 -14.32
C HIS A 121 -21.81 5.15 -14.01
N LEU A 122 -20.56 5.02 -14.53
CA LEU A 122 -19.54 6.04 -14.37
C LEU A 122 -19.73 7.19 -15.37
N ASP A 123 -19.24 8.37 -15.03
CA ASP A 123 -19.31 9.55 -15.88
C ASP A 123 -18.40 9.47 -17.13
N PHE A 124 -17.67 8.39 -17.31
CA PHE A 124 -16.80 8.12 -18.46
C PHE A 124 -16.58 6.62 -18.67
N TRP A 125 -16.22 6.25 -19.89
CA TRP A 125 -15.73 4.90 -20.19
C TRP A 125 -14.20 4.89 -20.10
N PRO A 126 -13.58 4.00 -19.32
CA PRO A 126 -12.13 3.99 -19.16
C PRO A 126 -11.42 3.43 -20.40
N ASP A 127 -10.35 4.09 -20.82
CA ASP A 127 -9.37 3.52 -21.76
C ASP A 127 -8.48 2.49 -21.03
N VAL A 128 -8.19 2.77 -19.74
CA VAL A 128 -7.35 1.94 -18.88
C VAL A 128 -8.01 1.75 -17.52
N ILE A 129 -8.01 0.51 -17.02
CA ILE A 129 -8.25 0.20 -15.60
C ILE A 129 -6.92 -0.19 -14.96
N HIS A 130 -6.49 0.60 -13.97
CA HIS A 130 -5.28 0.35 -13.20
C HIS A 130 -5.62 -0.39 -11.92
N CYS A 131 -5.29 -1.66 -11.87
CA CYS A 131 -5.55 -2.58 -10.76
C CYS A 131 -4.37 -2.62 -9.79
N ASN A 132 -4.63 -2.78 -8.50
CA ASN A 132 -3.62 -2.76 -7.46
C ASN A 132 -3.75 -3.96 -6.52
N ASP A 133 -2.71 -4.80 -6.48
CA ASP A 133 -2.61 -6.02 -5.70
C ASP A 133 -3.76 -7.03 -5.94
N TRP A 134 -3.80 -8.09 -5.12
CA TRP A 134 -4.73 -9.20 -5.29
C TRP A 134 -6.21 -8.82 -5.08
N GLN A 135 -6.49 -7.77 -4.32
CA GLN A 135 -7.86 -7.32 -4.06
C GLN A 135 -8.59 -6.81 -5.31
N THR A 136 -7.85 -6.45 -6.34
CA THR A 136 -8.39 -6.02 -7.63
C THR A 136 -8.06 -6.98 -8.77
N ALA A 137 -7.42 -8.10 -8.44
CA ALA A 137 -6.88 -9.07 -9.39
C ALA A 137 -7.94 -9.71 -10.31
N LEU A 138 -9.17 -9.83 -9.83
CA LEU A 138 -10.26 -10.39 -10.64
C LEU A 138 -10.78 -9.43 -11.72
N ILE A 139 -10.49 -8.13 -11.64
CA ILE A 139 -10.94 -7.17 -12.67
C ILE A 139 -10.43 -7.54 -14.08
N PRO A 140 -9.11 -7.71 -14.33
CA PRO A 140 -8.62 -8.09 -15.65
C PRO A 140 -9.10 -9.49 -16.10
N ILE A 141 -9.40 -10.38 -15.15
CA ILE A 141 -9.95 -11.71 -15.44
C ILE A 141 -11.40 -11.59 -15.91
N TYR A 142 -12.25 -10.86 -15.18
CA TYR A 142 -13.64 -10.62 -15.56
C TYR A 142 -13.78 -9.87 -16.89
N LEU A 143 -12.92 -8.87 -17.14
CA LEU A 143 -12.92 -8.17 -18.42
C LEU A 143 -12.60 -9.09 -19.61
N LYS A 144 -11.72 -10.08 -19.42
CA LYS A 144 -11.46 -11.11 -20.44
C LYS A 144 -12.62 -12.07 -20.58
N ASP A 145 -13.19 -12.55 -19.48
CA ASP A 145 -14.32 -13.47 -19.48
C ASP A 145 -15.55 -12.82 -20.14
N ASP A 146 -15.92 -11.63 -19.71
CA ASP A 146 -17.03 -10.85 -20.27
C ASP A 146 -16.72 -10.34 -21.69
N GLY A 147 -15.46 -10.02 -22.00
CA GLY A 147 -15.03 -9.61 -23.32
C GLY A 147 -15.24 -10.67 -24.41
N VAL A 148 -15.40 -11.93 -24.05
CA VAL A 148 -15.84 -12.97 -24.97
C VAL A 148 -17.30 -12.76 -25.36
N ARG A 149 -18.12 -12.21 -24.48
CA ARG A 149 -19.56 -11.99 -24.65
C ARG A 149 -19.89 -10.59 -25.17
N GLU A 150 -19.12 -9.56 -24.74
CA GLU A 150 -19.39 -8.16 -25.07
C GLU A 150 -18.11 -7.45 -25.57
N ASP A 151 -18.11 -7.07 -26.84
CA ASP A 151 -16.96 -6.45 -27.52
C ASP A 151 -16.47 -5.15 -26.86
N ARG A 152 -17.37 -4.40 -26.18
CA ARG A 152 -17.04 -3.13 -25.53
C ARG A 152 -15.95 -3.27 -24.45
N TYR A 153 -15.90 -4.40 -23.73
CA TYR A 153 -14.87 -4.65 -22.71
C TYR A 153 -13.48 -4.89 -23.31
N ARG A 154 -13.40 -5.34 -24.57
CA ARG A 154 -12.12 -5.57 -25.26
C ARG A 154 -11.34 -4.30 -25.55
N SER A 155 -12.00 -3.14 -25.54
CA SER A 155 -11.34 -1.84 -25.73
C SER A 155 -10.59 -1.36 -24.49
N ILE A 156 -10.92 -1.87 -23.30
CA ILE A 156 -10.33 -1.48 -22.05
C ILE A 156 -8.98 -2.21 -21.86
N ARG A 157 -7.93 -1.44 -21.65
CA ARG A 157 -6.62 -1.98 -21.27
C ARG A 157 -6.48 -2.06 -19.78
N THR A 158 -5.70 -3.04 -19.31
CA THR A 158 -5.49 -3.25 -17.87
C THR A 158 -4.02 -3.16 -17.51
N VAL A 159 -3.74 -2.42 -16.45
CA VAL A 159 -2.44 -2.36 -15.79
C VAL A 159 -2.60 -2.96 -14.39
N LEU A 160 -1.74 -3.91 -14.03
CA LEU A 160 -1.68 -4.44 -12.68
C LEU A 160 -0.42 -3.94 -11.99
N THR A 161 -0.54 -3.27 -10.85
CA THR A 161 0.60 -2.95 -9.99
C THR A 161 0.68 -3.91 -8.81
N ILE A 162 1.87 -4.50 -8.63
CA ILE A 162 2.22 -5.36 -7.51
C ILE A 162 2.95 -4.51 -6.46
N HIS A 163 2.24 -4.22 -5.35
CA HIS A 163 2.84 -3.52 -4.21
C HIS A 163 3.54 -4.47 -3.26
N ASN A 164 2.99 -5.68 -3.06
CA ASN A 164 3.64 -6.73 -2.28
C ASN A 164 3.23 -8.12 -2.77
N ILE A 165 4.16 -8.85 -3.37
CA ILE A 165 3.96 -10.20 -3.92
C ILE A 165 3.62 -11.26 -2.86
N GLU A 166 3.89 -11.00 -1.58
CA GLU A 166 3.56 -11.90 -0.48
C GLU A 166 2.04 -12.17 -0.40
N TYR A 167 1.24 -11.16 -0.76
CA TYR A 167 -0.22 -11.23 -0.73
C TYR A 167 -0.77 -11.58 -2.12
N GLN A 168 -1.16 -12.83 -2.33
CA GLN A 168 -1.51 -13.36 -3.65
C GLN A 168 -3.00 -13.65 -3.85
N GLY A 169 -3.81 -13.62 -2.79
CA GLY A 169 -5.20 -14.03 -2.86
C GLY A 169 -5.33 -15.50 -3.22
N ARG A 170 -4.85 -16.41 -2.34
CA ARG A 170 -4.90 -17.86 -2.54
C ARG A 170 -6.10 -18.46 -1.82
N TYR A 171 -6.84 -19.30 -2.55
CA TYR A 171 -8.06 -19.94 -2.06
C TYR A 171 -8.15 -21.36 -2.62
N GLY A 172 -8.88 -22.26 -1.96
CA GLY A 172 -9.12 -23.61 -2.46
C GLY A 172 -9.75 -23.62 -3.86
N ALA A 173 -9.50 -24.66 -4.63
CA ALA A 173 -9.96 -24.76 -6.03
C ALA A 173 -11.49 -24.66 -6.18
N GLU A 174 -12.26 -25.09 -5.16
CA GLU A 174 -13.72 -24.98 -5.09
C GLU A 174 -14.22 -23.53 -5.10
N CYS A 175 -13.41 -22.59 -4.60
CA CYS A 175 -13.75 -21.16 -4.56
C CYS A 175 -13.90 -20.53 -5.94
N MET A 176 -13.30 -21.11 -6.99
CA MET A 176 -13.34 -20.54 -8.33
C MET A 176 -14.76 -20.37 -8.85
N GLY A 177 -15.58 -21.42 -8.78
CA GLY A 177 -17.00 -21.33 -9.17
C GLY A 177 -17.88 -20.71 -8.10
N ASP A 178 -17.68 -21.10 -6.83
CA ASP A 178 -18.58 -20.71 -5.74
C ASP A 178 -18.41 -19.25 -5.29
N LEU A 179 -17.15 -18.78 -5.17
CA LEU A 179 -16.89 -17.40 -4.72
C LEU A 179 -16.67 -16.43 -5.87
N PHE A 180 -16.04 -16.88 -6.97
CA PHE A 180 -15.62 -15.95 -8.02
C PHE A 180 -16.49 -16.01 -9.28
N GLY A 181 -17.41 -16.99 -9.38
CA GLY A 181 -18.31 -17.13 -10.51
C GLY A 181 -17.62 -17.44 -11.84
N LEU A 182 -16.41 -17.99 -11.79
CA LEU A 182 -15.62 -18.35 -12.95
C LEU A 182 -15.84 -19.84 -13.31
N ASP A 183 -15.85 -20.14 -14.60
CA ASP A 183 -16.01 -21.50 -15.06
C ASP A 183 -14.73 -22.34 -14.90
N ARG A 184 -14.86 -23.65 -15.08
CA ARG A 184 -13.76 -24.58 -14.91
C ARG A 184 -12.64 -24.40 -15.93
N GLY A 185 -12.91 -23.77 -17.07
CA GLY A 185 -11.90 -23.51 -18.10
C GLY A 185 -10.70 -22.75 -17.56
N TRP A 186 -10.92 -21.82 -16.62
CA TRP A 186 -9.87 -21.05 -15.96
C TRP A 186 -8.95 -21.89 -15.06
N ALA A 187 -9.41 -23.07 -14.62
CA ALA A 187 -8.57 -24.05 -13.93
C ALA A 187 -7.87 -24.98 -14.92
N ASP A 188 -8.60 -25.47 -15.90
CA ASP A 188 -8.13 -26.50 -16.83
C ASP A 188 -6.98 -26.00 -17.72
N ASP A 189 -6.97 -24.70 -18.07
CA ASP A 189 -5.86 -24.05 -18.81
C ASP A 189 -4.69 -23.62 -17.89
N GLY A 190 -4.85 -23.78 -16.59
CA GLY A 190 -3.85 -23.45 -15.58
C GLY A 190 -3.70 -21.96 -15.28
N THR A 191 -4.50 -21.06 -15.85
CA THR A 191 -4.37 -19.60 -15.66
C THR A 191 -4.51 -19.20 -14.20
N LEU A 192 -5.49 -19.75 -13.49
CA LEU A 192 -5.75 -19.44 -12.09
C LEU A 192 -5.12 -20.44 -11.10
N MET A 193 -4.77 -21.65 -11.53
CA MET A 193 -4.30 -22.69 -10.60
C MET A 193 -2.80 -22.59 -10.32
N MET A 194 -2.45 -22.68 -9.04
CA MET A 194 -1.07 -22.74 -8.56
C MET A 194 -0.99 -23.64 -7.33
N ASP A 195 -0.20 -24.73 -7.41
CA ASP A 195 -0.01 -25.69 -6.31
C ASP A 195 -1.32 -26.30 -5.76
N GLY A 196 -2.33 -26.46 -6.60
CA GLY A 196 -3.64 -27.00 -6.22
C GLY A 196 -4.67 -25.97 -5.76
N ASP A 197 -4.25 -24.71 -5.54
CA ASP A 197 -5.11 -23.60 -5.16
C ASP A 197 -5.39 -22.65 -6.32
N VAL A 198 -6.48 -21.90 -6.23
CA VAL A 198 -6.69 -20.68 -7.01
C VAL A 198 -5.74 -19.60 -6.50
N ASN A 199 -5.02 -18.94 -7.41
CA ASN A 199 -4.15 -17.81 -7.10
C ASN A 199 -4.59 -16.61 -7.95
N LEU A 200 -5.25 -15.64 -7.32
CA LEU A 200 -5.85 -14.50 -8.00
C LEU A 200 -4.79 -13.59 -8.63
N LEU A 201 -3.69 -13.34 -7.91
CA LEU A 201 -2.62 -12.47 -8.41
C LEU A 201 -1.93 -13.10 -9.65
N LYS A 202 -1.72 -14.43 -9.64
CA LYS A 202 -1.23 -15.15 -10.83
C LYS A 202 -2.14 -14.93 -12.03
N GLY A 203 -3.44 -15.14 -11.85
CA GLY A 203 -4.44 -14.92 -12.90
C GLY A 203 -4.39 -13.50 -13.43
N ALA A 204 -4.31 -12.50 -12.56
CA ALA A 204 -4.20 -11.10 -12.95
C ALA A 204 -2.91 -10.80 -13.72
N ILE A 205 -1.76 -11.33 -13.28
CA ILE A 205 -0.48 -11.20 -14.01
C ILE A 205 -0.60 -11.76 -15.42
N LEU A 206 -1.23 -12.92 -15.60
CA LEU A 206 -1.41 -13.53 -16.93
C LEU A 206 -2.42 -12.76 -17.79
N CYS A 207 -3.48 -12.22 -17.17
CA CYS A 207 -4.57 -11.54 -17.87
C CYS A 207 -4.31 -10.06 -18.19
N ALA A 208 -3.64 -9.31 -17.34
CA ALA A 208 -3.39 -7.89 -17.56
C ALA A 208 -2.57 -7.62 -18.81
N ASP A 209 -2.80 -6.47 -19.46
CA ASP A 209 -2.03 -6.04 -20.65
C ASP A 209 -0.61 -5.59 -20.25
N ALA A 210 -0.46 -4.95 -19.10
CA ALA A 210 0.83 -4.58 -18.51
C ALA A 210 0.88 -4.91 -17.03
N VAL A 211 2.06 -5.25 -16.54
CA VAL A 211 2.32 -5.51 -15.12
C VAL A 211 3.41 -4.56 -14.65
N ASN A 212 3.19 -3.90 -13.53
CA ASN A 212 4.14 -3.01 -12.91
C ASN A 212 4.49 -3.49 -11.50
N ALA A 213 5.76 -3.44 -11.14
CA ALA A 213 6.22 -3.55 -9.76
C ALA A 213 6.65 -2.16 -9.28
N VAL A 214 6.56 -1.92 -7.96
CA VAL A 214 6.74 -0.59 -7.37
C VAL A 214 8.20 -0.13 -7.23
N SER A 215 9.12 -0.82 -7.90
CA SER A 215 10.48 -0.34 -8.17
C SER A 215 11.16 -1.15 -9.28
N PRO A 216 12.14 -0.58 -10.00
CA PRO A 216 12.91 -1.30 -11.02
C PRO A 216 13.68 -2.49 -10.46
N THR A 217 14.34 -2.32 -9.31
CA THR A 217 15.06 -3.42 -8.65
C THR A 217 14.09 -4.50 -8.18
N TYR A 218 12.96 -4.13 -7.57
CA TYR A 218 11.95 -5.10 -7.16
C TYR A 218 11.40 -5.92 -8.33
N ALA A 219 11.17 -5.29 -9.49
CA ALA A 219 10.76 -6.01 -10.71
C ALA A 219 11.78 -7.09 -11.14
N GLN A 220 13.06 -6.90 -10.88
CA GLN A 220 14.09 -7.92 -11.12
C GLN A 220 14.14 -8.96 -9.97
N GLU A 221 14.03 -8.52 -8.74
CA GLU A 221 13.98 -9.41 -7.56
C GLU A 221 12.81 -10.39 -7.65
N LEU A 222 11.65 -9.97 -8.16
CA LEU A 222 10.49 -10.83 -8.37
C LEU A 222 10.71 -11.99 -9.35
N LYS A 223 11.81 -12.02 -10.09
CA LYS A 223 12.23 -13.17 -10.92
C LYS A 223 13.15 -14.14 -10.17
N ASN A 224 13.47 -13.85 -8.89
CA ASN A 224 14.32 -14.68 -8.05
C ASN A 224 13.47 -15.41 -7.00
N PRO A 225 13.65 -16.74 -6.80
CA PRO A 225 12.88 -17.51 -5.84
C PRO A 225 12.88 -16.97 -4.40
N TYR A 226 13.97 -16.29 -3.99
CA TYR A 226 14.07 -15.70 -2.65
C TYR A 226 13.03 -14.60 -2.38
N PHE A 227 12.66 -13.82 -3.41
CA PHE A 227 11.77 -12.69 -3.28
C PHE A 227 10.36 -12.93 -3.82
N ALA A 228 10.20 -13.91 -4.73
CA ALA A 228 9.01 -14.05 -5.56
C ALA A 228 7.87 -14.84 -4.90
N HIS A 229 8.06 -15.41 -3.72
CA HIS A 229 7.04 -16.23 -3.06
C HIS A 229 6.41 -17.28 -3.99
N ARG A 230 7.27 -18.00 -4.76
CA ARG A 230 6.94 -19.03 -5.76
C ARG A 230 6.37 -18.52 -7.08
N MET A 231 6.32 -17.19 -7.30
CA MET A 231 5.82 -16.58 -8.54
C MET A 231 6.92 -16.31 -9.58
N GLU A 232 8.19 -16.64 -9.31
CA GLU A 232 9.34 -16.34 -10.16
C GLU A 232 9.21 -16.88 -11.59
N GLY A 233 8.66 -18.07 -11.75
CA GLY A 233 8.43 -18.69 -13.06
C GLY A 233 7.43 -17.90 -13.89
N ILE A 234 6.30 -17.51 -13.30
CA ILE A 234 5.26 -16.71 -13.94
C ILE A 234 5.77 -15.32 -14.31
N LEU A 235 6.46 -14.64 -13.37
CA LEU A 235 7.00 -13.30 -13.58
C LEU A 235 8.15 -13.28 -14.60
N THR A 236 8.93 -14.35 -14.67
CA THR A 236 9.94 -14.53 -15.72
C THR A 236 9.27 -14.72 -17.10
N GLN A 237 8.26 -15.58 -17.20
CA GLN A 237 7.48 -15.80 -18.41
C GLN A 237 6.80 -14.51 -18.90
N CYS A 238 6.25 -13.72 -17.97
CA CYS A 238 5.60 -12.43 -18.25
C CYS A 238 6.57 -11.25 -18.28
N GLY A 239 7.88 -11.50 -18.30
CA GLY A 239 8.91 -10.47 -18.27
C GLY A 239 8.83 -9.43 -19.39
N TYR A 240 8.20 -9.77 -20.53
CA TYR A 240 7.99 -8.87 -21.67
C TYR A 240 7.00 -7.73 -21.37
N LYS A 241 6.12 -7.89 -20.38
CA LYS A 241 5.13 -6.88 -19.94
C LYS A 241 5.33 -6.43 -18.48
N LEU A 242 6.35 -6.95 -17.79
CA LEU A 242 6.71 -6.56 -16.43
C LEU A 242 7.67 -5.38 -16.47
N SER A 243 7.31 -4.29 -15.85
CA SER A 243 8.13 -3.10 -15.63
C SER A 243 8.25 -2.80 -14.13
N GLY A 244 9.20 -1.94 -13.76
CA GLY A 244 9.32 -1.40 -12.43
C GLY A 244 9.28 0.12 -12.47
N VAL A 245 8.37 0.73 -11.70
CA VAL A 245 8.25 2.18 -11.57
C VAL A 245 8.27 2.53 -10.08
N LEU A 246 9.27 3.30 -9.67
CA LEU A 246 9.41 3.70 -8.27
C LEU A 246 8.23 4.57 -7.85
N ASN A 247 7.63 4.27 -6.70
CA ASN A 247 6.61 5.15 -6.12
C ASN A 247 7.20 6.50 -5.74
N GLY A 248 6.38 7.54 -5.77
CA GLY A 248 6.68 8.84 -5.22
C GLY A 248 6.01 9.06 -3.86
N ILE A 249 6.20 10.24 -3.31
CA ILE A 249 5.49 10.75 -2.14
C ILE A 249 4.76 12.03 -2.48
N ASP A 250 3.69 12.35 -1.75
CA ASP A 250 3.01 13.64 -1.88
C ASP A 250 3.88 14.77 -1.32
N MET A 251 4.45 15.57 -2.22
CA MET A 251 5.36 16.67 -1.88
C MET A 251 4.66 17.84 -1.20
N LYS A 252 3.33 17.94 -1.28
CA LYS A 252 2.53 18.96 -0.58
C LYS A 252 2.24 18.52 0.85
N LEU A 253 1.92 17.23 1.03
CA LEU A 253 1.66 16.63 2.35
C LEU A 253 2.96 16.54 3.18
N TYR A 254 4.08 16.18 2.53
CA TYR A 254 5.38 16.01 3.17
C TYR A 254 6.29 17.21 2.85
N ASP A 255 5.93 18.40 3.37
CA ASP A 255 6.73 19.62 3.20
C ASP A 255 7.16 20.19 4.55
N PRO A 256 8.46 20.05 4.96
CA PRO A 256 8.95 20.58 6.22
C PRO A 256 8.80 22.10 6.35
N ALA A 257 8.65 22.83 5.24
CA ALA A 257 8.44 24.27 5.29
C ALA A 257 7.00 24.68 5.69
N ALA A 258 6.04 23.76 5.58
CA ALA A 258 4.62 24.06 5.80
C ALA A 258 3.89 23.01 6.66
N ASP A 259 4.56 21.94 7.10
CA ASP A 259 3.93 20.86 7.87
C ASP A 259 3.56 21.34 9.29
N PRO A 260 2.26 21.35 9.65
CA PRO A 260 1.82 21.75 10.98
C PRO A 260 2.07 20.70 12.07
N ARG A 261 2.51 19.48 11.71
CA ARG A 261 2.70 18.34 12.63
C ARG A 261 4.07 18.35 13.29
N ILE A 262 5.02 19.18 12.81
CA ILE A 262 6.39 19.31 13.37
C ILE A 262 6.50 20.52 14.29
N ALA A 263 7.48 20.53 15.19
CA ALA A 263 7.60 21.57 16.21
C ALA A 263 8.06 22.92 15.64
N ALA A 264 8.89 22.89 14.58
CA ALA A 264 9.35 24.08 13.88
C ALA A 264 9.52 23.82 12.39
N ASN A 265 8.98 24.67 11.55
CA ASN A 265 9.15 24.56 10.10
C ASN A 265 10.57 24.96 9.66
N TYR A 266 11.08 24.32 8.62
CA TYR A 266 12.40 24.58 8.05
C TYR A 266 12.45 24.28 6.55
N SER A 267 13.52 24.74 5.90
CA SER A 267 13.73 24.51 4.46
C SER A 267 15.23 24.31 4.17
N LEU A 268 15.57 23.98 2.92
CA LEU A 268 16.97 23.90 2.48
C LEU A 268 17.77 25.20 2.68
N LYS A 269 17.09 26.35 2.79
CA LYS A 269 17.75 27.66 2.99
C LYS A 269 18.01 27.97 4.46
N ASP A 270 17.21 27.35 5.36
CA ASP A 270 17.33 27.54 6.79
C ASP A 270 16.93 26.24 7.50
N LEU A 271 17.91 25.55 8.05
CA LEU A 271 17.76 24.28 8.77
C LEU A 271 17.64 24.45 10.29
N SER A 272 17.55 25.67 10.81
CA SER A 272 17.46 25.93 12.26
C SER A 272 16.26 25.25 12.90
N GLY A 273 15.14 25.15 12.17
CA GLY A 273 13.94 24.43 12.61
C GLY A 273 14.21 22.96 12.89
N LYS A 274 15.07 22.28 12.09
CA LYS A 274 15.40 20.86 12.32
C LYS A 274 16.09 20.63 13.68
N ALA A 275 16.92 21.54 14.14
CA ALA A 275 17.52 21.48 15.48
C ALA A 275 16.47 21.63 16.58
N ALA A 276 15.47 22.49 16.37
CA ALA A 276 14.34 22.65 17.30
C ALA A 276 13.46 21.39 17.34
N ASP A 277 13.21 20.75 16.17
CA ASP A 277 12.48 19.48 16.09
C ASP A 277 13.22 18.35 16.81
N LYS A 278 14.55 18.27 16.68
CA LYS A 278 15.38 17.33 17.42
C LYS A 278 15.23 17.51 18.94
N ALA A 279 15.35 18.72 19.44
CA ALA A 279 15.18 19.03 20.85
C ALA A 279 13.76 18.70 21.36
N ALA A 280 12.75 18.99 20.52
CA ALA A 280 11.35 18.65 20.83
C ALA A 280 11.13 17.12 20.89
N LEU A 281 11.71 16.36 19.94
CA LEU A 281 11.66 14.91 19.89
C LEU A 281 12.33 14.28 21.12
N GLN A 282 13.55 14.76 21.49
CA GLN A 282 14.25 14.30 22.69
C GLN A 282 13.40 14.51 23.94
N LYS A 283 12.81 15.69 24.09
CA LYS A 283 11.92 16.01 25.21
C LYS A 283 10.67 15.14 25.23
N GLN A 284 10.02 14.95 24.08
CA GLN A 284 8.79 14.16 23.95
C GLN A 284 8.99 12.71 24.32
N LEU A 285 10.15 12.14 23.98
CA LEU A 285 10.49 10.73 24.19
C LEU A 285 11.30 10.47 25.46
N GLY A 286 11.61 11.50 26.25
CA GLY A 286 12.41 11.35 27.48
C GLY A 286 13.87 10.99 27.23
N LEU A 287 14.40 11.34 26.05
CA LEU A 287 15.82 11.21 25.73
C LEU A 287 16.62 12.35 26.40
N ASN A 288 17.92 12.09 26.62
CA ASN A 288 18.83 13.12 27.11
C ASN A 288 18.86 14.32 26.15
N PRO A 289 18.86 15.57 26.63
CA PRO A 289 18.88 16.75 25.77
C PRO A 289 20.31 17.01 25.25
N GLU A 290 20.76 16.22 24.30
CA GLU A 290 22.11 16.24 23.74
C GLU A 290 22.04 16.66 22.26
N PRO A 291 22.24 17.96 21.93
CA PRO A 291 22.06 18.47 20.57
C PRO A 291 23.02 17.86 19.55
N ASP A 292 24.24 17.51 19.97
CA ASP A 292 25.30 17.00 19.09
C ASP A 292 25.28 15.46 18.95
N THR A 293 24.56 14.75 19.80
CA THR A 293 24.43 13.28 19.74
C THR A 293 23.43 12.90 18.64
N PRO A 294 23.83 12.12 17.60
CA PRO A 294 22.93 11.73 16.53
C PRO A 294 21.76 10.86 17.03
N ILE A 295 20.57 11.12 16.52
CA ILE A 295 19.39 10.27 16.71
C ILE A 295 19.27 9.36 15.50
N VAL A 296 19.39 8.05 15.72
CA VAL A 296 19.04 6.99 14.75
C VAL A 296 17.59 6.57 14.99
N ALA A 297 16.75 6.65 13.98
CA ALA A 297 15.33 6.35 14.13
C ALA A 297 14.85 5.26 13.18
N MET A 298 13.85 4.51 13.59
CA MET A 298 13.13 3.53 12.79
C MET A 298 11.63 3.72 12.99
N VAL A 299 10.88 3.82 11.87
CA VAL A 299 9.42 3.84 11.84
C VAL A 299 8.96 2.72 10.92
N SER A 300 8.44 1.61 11.47
CA SER A 300 8.15 0.42 10.67
C SER A 300 7.16 -0.50 11.36
N ARG A 301 6.52 -1.40 10.59
CA ARG A 301 5.92 -2.60 11.17
C ARG A 301 7.01 -3.48 11.78
N LEU A 302 6.79 -4.00 12.97
CA LEU A 302 7.77 -4.83 13.68
C LEU A 302 7.61 -6.30 13.29
N VAL A 303 8.02 -6.63 12.06
CA VAL A 303 7.90 -7.96 11.46
C VAL A 303 9.24 -8.43 10.86
N SER A 304 9.40 -9.74 10.67
CA SER A 304 10.70 -10.37 10.36
C SER A 304 11.36 -9.86 9.06
N HIS A 305 10.58 -9.59 8.01
CA HIS A 305 11.15 -9.12 6.73
C HIS A 305 11.72 -7.69 6.81
N LYS A 306 11.46 -6.95 7.89
CA LYS A 306 12.08 -5.65 8.16
C LYS A 306 13.50 -5.74 8.74
N GLY A 307 14.07 -6.95 8.85
CA GLY A 307 15.44 -7.17 9.28
C GLY A 307 15.70 -6.92 10.76
N LEU A 308 14.64 -7.03 11.59
CA LEU A 308 14.71 -6.77 13.02
C LEU A 308 15.52 -7.79 13.81
N ASP A 309 15.67 -8.99 13.27
CA ASP A 309 16.58 -10.01 13.77
C ASP A 309 18.05 -9.54 13.72
N LEU A 310 18.44 -8.83 12.66
CA LEU A 310 19.77 -8.22 12.57
C LEU A 310 19.99 -7.19 13.68
N LEU A 311 18.98 -6.34 13.93
CA LEU A 311 19.06 -5.36 15.02
C LEU A 311 19.13 -6.03 16.39
N ARG A 312 18.45 -7.15 16.59
CA ARG A 312 18.51 -7.92 17.84
C ARG A 312 19.92 -8.38 18.15
N GLU A 313 20.66 -8.82 17.14
CA GLU A 313 22.04 -9.30 17.29
C GLU A 313 23.04 -8.17 17.58
N VAL A 314 22.83 -6.97 17.00
CA VAL A 314 23.82 -5.89 17.06
C VAL A 314 23.38 -4.68 17.90
N MET A 315 22.24 -4.76 18.59
CA MET A 315 21.73 -3.62 19.36
C MET A 315 22.70 -3.15 20.45
N GLY A 316 23.37 -4.08 21.12
CA GLY A 316 24.40 -3.78 22.10
C GLY A 316 25.53 -2.94 21.49
N ASP A 317 26.06 -3.38 20.35
CA ASP A 317 27.16 -2.69 19.64
C ASP A 317 26.73 -1.29 19.14
N ILE A 318 25.47 -1.16 18.65
CA ILE A 318 24.91 0.14 18.28
C ILE A 318 24.87 1.08 19.49
N MET A 319 24.46 0.57 20.64
CA MET A 319 24.35 1.38 21.85
C MET A 319 25.70 1.65 22.55
N GLU A 320 26.81 1.03 22.10
CA GLU A 320 28.17 1.47 22.47
C GLU A 320 28.59 2.74 21.71
N LEU A 321 27.99 3.04 20.56
CA LEU A 321 28.24 4.27 19.82
C LEU A 321 27.61 5.49 20.55
N PRO A 322 28.13 6.70 20.35
CA PRO A 322 27.55 7.93 20.91
C PRO A 322 26.31 8.35 20.11
N VAL A 323 25.23 7.54 20.21
CA VAL A 323 23.96 7.78 19.52
C VAL A 323 22.79 7.64 20.48
N GLN A 324 21.66 8.23 20.10
CA GLN A 324 20.33 7.94 20.64
C GLN A 324 19.57 7.10 19.63
N PHE A 325 18.70 6.19 20.08
CA PHE A 325 17.96 5.29 19.22
C PHE A 325 16.45 5.39 19.48
N VAL A 326 15.67 5.55 18.41
CA VAL A 326 14.20 5.71 18.49
C VAL A 326 13.52 4.69 17.62
N VAL A 327 12.54 3.96 18.19
CA VAL A 327 11.68 3.01 17.46
C VAL A 327 10.23 3.42 17.59
N LEU A 328 9.53 3.53 16.47
CA LEU A 328 8.07 3.65 16.41
C LEU A 328 7.51 2.53 15.55
N GLY A 329 6.60 1.73 16.09
CA GLY A 329 5.94 0.69 15.32
C GLY A 329 5.21 -0.33 16.16
N SER A 330 4.59 -1.30 15.50
CA SER A 330 3.96 -2.46 16.14
C SER A 330 4.02 -3.67 15.20
N GLY A 331 3.89 -4.86 15.77
CA GLY A 331 3.90 -6.09 14.98
C GLY A 331 3.99 -7.35 15.82
N ASP A 332 5.01 -8.17 15.58
CA ASP A 332 5.21 -9.42 16.31
C ASP A 332 5.63 -9.15 17.76
N ALA A 333 4.93 -9.75 18.73
CA ALA A 333 5.16 -9.53 20.15
C ALA A 333 6.63 -9.73 20.56
N GLY A 334 7.33 -10.71 19.97
CA GLY A 334 8.74 -10.95 20.29
C GLY A 334 9.69 -9.82 19.88
N TYR A 335 9.33 -8.99 18.88
CA TYR A 335 10.08 -7.77 18.54
C TYR A 335 9.64 -6.60 19.40
N GLU A 336 8.36 -6.48 19.70
CA GLU A 336 7.85 -5.43 20.62
C GLU A 336 8.49 -5.58 22.00
N ASP A 337 8.51 -6.78 22.57
CA ASP A 337 9.13 -7.10 23.86
C ASP A 337 10.64 -6.81 23.83
N PHE A 338 11.33 -7.20 22.76
CA PHE A 338 12.76 -6.94 22.59
C PHE A 338 13.09 -5.44 22.63
N PHE A 339 12.38 -4.63 21.86
CA PHE A 339 12.64 -3.20 21.81
C PHE A 339 12.26 -2.50 23.13
N HIS A 340 11.16 -2.93 23.74
CA HIS A 340 10.76 -2.42 25.04
C HIS A 340 11.82 -2.70 26.11
N TRP A 341 12.26 -3.96 26.23
CA TRP A 341 13.34 -4.36 27.11
C TRP A 341 14.64 -3.58 26.82
N SER A 342 15.00 -3.40 25.55
CA SER A 342 16.19 -2.66 25.17
C SER A 342 16.14 -1.21 25.63
N ALA A 343 14.99 -0.55 25.52
CA ALA A 343 14.82 0.83 25.99
C ALA A 343 15.00 0.95 27.50
N GLU A 344 14.58 -0.05 28.28
CA GLU A 344 14.81 -0.10 29.74
C GLU A 344 16.30 -0.23 30.11
N GLN A 345 17.13 -0.89 29.25
CA GLN A 345 18.56 -1.02 29.48
C GLN A 345 19.34 0.27 29.18
N TYR A 346 18.79 1.16 28.33
CA TYR A 346 19.45 2.38 27.87
C TYR A 346 18.61 3.64 28.14
N PRO A 347 18.27 3.94 29.43
CA PRO A 347 17.42 5.08 29.77
C PRO A 347 18.06 6.40 29.31
N GLY A 348 17.25 7.28 28.70
CA GLY A 348 17.69 8.56 28.16
C GLY A 348 18.46 8.46 26.84
N ARG A 349 18.79 7.24 26.37
CA ARG A 349 19.50 7.01 25.11
C ARG A 349 18.67 6.23 24.10
N MET A 350 17.72 5.42 24.53
CA MET A 350 16.81 4.69 23.67
C MET A 350 15.36 4.94 24.09
N ALA A 351 14.48 5.14 23.09
CA ALA A 351 13.06 5.31 23.28
C ALA A 351 12.27 4.45 22.29
N VAL A 352 11.19 3.83 22.77
CA VAL A 352 10.31 2.98 21.99
C VAL A 352 8.86 3.42 22.18
N SER A 353 8.14 3.59 21.08
CA SER A 353 6.69 3.83 21.07
C SER A 353 6.02 2.70 20.30
N LEU A 354 5.26 1.86 21.00
CA LEU A 354 4.51 0.77 20.38
C LEU A 354 3.17 1.28 19.85
N GLY A 355 2.79 0.85 18.65
CA GLY A 355 1.58 1.26 17.96
C GLY A 355 1.83 2.20 16.78
N TYR A 356 0.75 2.58 16.11
CA TYR A 356 0.80 3.57 15.02
C TYR A 356 0.45 4.96 15.57
N ASN A 357 1.34 5.92 15.34
CA ASN A 357 1.14 7.32 15.69
C ASN A 357 1.70 8.22 14.59
N GLU A 358 0.83 8.77 13.75
CA GLU A 358 1.22 9.61 12.62
C GLU A 358 1.97 10.88 13.06
N ALA A 359 1.46 11.59 14.09
CA ALA A 359 2.10 12.80 14.56
C ALA A 359 3.52 12.53 15.08
N LEU A 360 3.71 11.44 15.83
CA LEU A 360 5.05 11.04 16.29
C LEU A 360 5.94 10.61 15.12
N SER A 361 5.40 9.94 14.10
CA SER A 361 6.21 9.59 12.92
C SER A 361 6.75 10.83 12.22
N MET A 362 5.95 11.88 12.10
CA MET A 362 6.41 13.16 11.50
C MET A 362 7.45 13.86 12.38
N ALA A 363 7.25 13.87 13.71
CA ALA A 363 8.25 14.39 14.64
C ALA A 363 9.59 13.63 14.54
N ILE A 364 9.54 12.30 14.34
CA ILE A 364 10.73 11.46 14.13
C ILE A 364 11.42 11.81 12.82
N TYR A 365 10.69 11.89 11.68
CA TYR A 365 11.29 12.27 10.39
C TYR A 365 11.92 13.67 10.45
N ALA A 366 11.31 14.62 11.17
CA ALA A 366 11.85 15.97 11.30
C ALA A 366 13.02 16.07 12.28
N GLY A 367 12.96 15.34 13.41
CA GLY A 367 13.93 15.50 14.49
C GLY A 367 15.11 14.53 14.49
N ALA A 368 15.03 13.41 13.77
CA ALA A 368 16.13 12.45 13.68
C ALA A 368 17.23 12.92 12.71
N ASP A 369 18.44 12.40 12.89
CA ASP A 369 19.58 12.62 12.00
C ASP A 369 19.69 11.48 10.97
N LEU A 370 19.47 10.25 11.40
CA LEU A 370 19.61 9.03 10.60
C LEU A 370 18.31 8.20 10.68
N PHE A 371 17.96 7.58 9.56
CA PHE A 371 16.75 6.74 9.45
C PHE A 371 17.12 5.33 9.01
N LEU A 372 16.91 4.33 9.86
CA LEU A 372 17.38 2.96 9.66
C LEU A 372 16.28 2.06 9.06
N MET A 373 16.59 1.42 7.93
CA MET A 373 15.72 0.42 7.27
C MET A 373 16.56 -0.80 6.84
N PRO A 374 16.83 -1.76 7.73
CA PRO A 374 17.64 -2.93 7.43
C PRO A 374 16.84 -4.05 6.74
N SER A 375 15.76 -3.71 6.05
CA SER A 375 14.79 -4.64 5.48
C SER A 375 15.44 -5.73 4.63
N ARG A 376 15.03 -6.99 4.81
CA ARG A 376 15.44 -8.11 3.96
C ARG A 376 14.81 -8.05 2.57
N SER A 377 13.59 -7.53 2.51
CA SER A 377 12.86 -7.24 1.29
C SER A 377 12.04 -5.98 1.51
N GLU A 378 12.14 -5.04 0.57
CA GLU A 378 11.38 -3.78 0.58
C GLU A 378 10.95 -3.46 -0.85
N PRO A 379 9.72 -3.77 -1.24
CA PRO A 379 9.26 -3.55 -2.61
C PRO A 379 9.53 -2.14 -3.15
N CYS A 380 9.23 -1.13 -2.35
CA CYS A 380 9.53 0.26 -2.63
C CYS A 380 10.11 0.96 -1.40
N GLY A 381 9.37 0.94 -0.29
CA GLY A 381 9.61 1.83 0.83
C GLY A 381 9.16 3.27 0.54
N LEU A 382 8.43 3.86 1.47
CA LEU A 382 8.05 5.28 1.44
C LEU A 382 8.76 6.04 2.56
N SER A 383 9.01 5.38 3.67
CA SER A 383 9.58 5.98 4.88
C SER A 383 10.96 6.60 4.64
N GLN A 384 11.83 5.95 3.82
CA GLN A 384 13.14 6.53 3.47
C GLN A 384 12.99 7.79 2.61
N MET A 385 12.01 7.82 1.71
CA MET A 385 11.76 9.01 0.88
C MET A 385 11.21 10.17 1.72
N ILE A 386 10.31 9.87 2.67
CA ILE A 386 9.81 10.85 3.63
C ILE A 386 10.97 11.34 4.51
N ALA A 387 11.79 10.45 5.06
CA ALA A 387 12.96 10.80 5.85
C ALA A 387 13.89 11.75 5.08
N MET A 388 14.25 11.42 3.83
CA MET A 388 15.07 12.28 2.97
C MET A 388 14.41 13.65 2.74
N ARG A 389 13.10 13.69 2.53
CA ARG A 389 12.34 14.94 2.35
C ARG A 389 12.45 15.85 3.58
N TYR A 390 12.54 15.27 4.77
CA TYR A 390 12.77 15.98 6.04
C TYR A 390 14.24 16.12 6.42
N GLY A 391 15.18 15.83 5.49
CA GLY A 391 16.62 15.99 5.70
C GLY A 391 17.22 14.98 6.68
N THR A 392 16.54 13.86 6.91
CA THR A 392 17.03 12.74 7.72
C THR A 392 17.64 11.70 6.78
N VAL A 393 18.93 11.36 7.01
CA VAL A 393 19.70 10.51 6.08
C VAL A 393 19.36 9.04 6.27
N PRO A 394 18.88 8.31 5.25
CA PRO A 394 18.55 6.91 5.39
C PRO A 394 19.79 6.02 5.38
N ILE A 395 19.80 5.03 6.27
CA ILE A 395 20.72 3.89 6.29
C ILE A 395 19.89 2.67 5.91
N VAL A 396 20.15 2.10 4.75
CA VAL A 396 19.28 1.06 4.16
C VAL A 396 20.09 -0.14 3.69
N ARG A 397 19.43 -1.30 3.60
CA ARG A 397 19.97 -2.43 2.86
C ARG A 397 19.64 -2.24 1.38
N GLU A 398 20.59 -2.62 0.51
CA GLU A 398 20.43 -2.56 -0.96
C GLU A 398 19.46 -3.65 -1.45
N THR A 399 18.14 -3.37 -1.42
CA THR A 399 17.07 -4.26 -1.88
C THR A 399 15.88 -3.45 -2.37
N GLY A 400 15.19 -3.92 -3.41
CA GLY A 400 13.99 -3.29 -3.96
C GLY A 400 14.13 -1.79 -4.14
N GLY A 401 13.10 -1.04 -3.76
CA GLY A 401 13.10 0.43 -3.86
C GLY A 401 14.04 1.16 -2.91
N LEU A 402 14.67 0.47 -1.96
CA LEU A 402 15.75 1.06 -1.16
C LEU A 402 17.05 1.19 -1.94
N LYS A 403 17.23 0.37 -2.99
CA LYS A 403 18.34 0.46 -3.91
C LYS A 403 18.14 1.57 -4.94
N ASP A 404 16.91 1.70 -5.45
CA ASP A 404 16.54 2.59 -6.55
C ASP A 404 16.45 4.05 -6.12
#